data_d47206d254497b0a48bf9ad0b4274d05
#
_entry.id   d47206d254497b0a48bf9ad0b4274d05
#
_cell.length_a   1.000
_cell.length_b   1.000
_cell.length_c   1.000
_cell.angle_alpha   90.00
_cell.angle_beta   90.00
_cell.angle_gamma   90.00
#
_symmetry.space_group_name_H-M   'P 1'
#
loop_
_entity.id
_entity.type
_entity.pdbx_description
1 polymer ?
#
loop_
_entity_poly.entity_id
_entity_poly.type
_entity_poly.pdbx_seq_one_letter_code
_entity_poly.pdbx_strand_id
1 'polypeptide(L)'
;MAKISPTQRTLKRLKDSQEYPLVKIVERWNSFARIRQDLWNFDILCIDNKGNTVAIQVTSKSNMKARIHKIEDSEYTQHLRDANWTLLVEGWYKDGHRWKSEIIDIS
;
A
#
# COMPACT_ATOMS: atom_id res chain seq x y z
N MET A 1 13.95 -14.22 -15.58
CA MET A 1 12.56 -13.84 -15.20
C MET A 1 12.59 -12.62 -14.31
N ALA A 2 11.76 -11.64 -14.62
CA ALA A 2 11.61 -10.48 -13.76
C ALA A 2 10.97 -10.88 -12.43
N LYS A 3 11.49 -10.37 -11.34
CA LYS A 3 10.87 -10.56 -10.02
C LYS A 3 9.60 -9.72 -9.92
N ILE A 4 8.54 -10.33 -9.40
CA ILE A 4 7.31 -9.60 -9.09
C ILE A 4 7.55 -8.80 -7.81
N SER A 5 7.34 -7.49 -7.88
CA SER A 5 7.49 -6.61 -6.70
C SER A 5 6.35 -6.81 -5.71
N PRO A 6 6.53 -6.43 -4.44
CA PRO A 6 5.43 -6.45 -3.47
C PRO A 6 4.23 -5.62 -3.94
N THR A 7 4.46 -4.46 -4.53
CA THR A 7 3.39 -3.60 -5.07
C THR A 7 2.59 -4.34 -6.14
N GLN A 8 3.25 -5.07 -7.04
CA GLN A 8 2.57 -5.85 -8.07
C GLN A 8 1.76 -7.01 -7.47
N ARG A 9 2.27 -7.62 -6.39
CA ARG A 9 1.53 -8.67 -5.68
C ARG A 9 0.24 -8.13 -5.06
N THR A 10 0.31 -6.96 -4.42
CA THR A 10 -0.87 -6.30 -3.86
C THR A 10 -1.86 -5.93 -4.96
N LEU A 11 -1.37 -5.38 -6.07
CA LEU A 11 -2.22 -5.02 -7.21
C LEU A 11 -3.00 -6.23 -7.73
N LYS A 12 -2.32 -7.38 -7.88
CA LYS A 12 -2.96 -8.62 -8.30
C LYS A 12 -4.02 -9.08 -7.30
N ARG A 13 -3.70 -9.06 -6.00
CA ARG A 13 -4.64 -9.44 -4.94
C ARG A 13 -5.90 -8.57 -4.99
N LEU A 14 -5.75 -7.27 -5.15
CA LEU A 14 -6.87 -6.35 -5.22
C LEU A 14 -7.76 -6.63 -6.44
N LYS A 15 -7.15 -6.89 -7.58
CA LYS A 15 -7.88 -7.21 -8.81
C LYS A 15 -8.60 -8.55 -8.70
N ASP A 16 -7.93 -9.55 -8.15
CA ASP A 16 -8.50 -10.89 -8.01
C ASP A 16 -9.67 -10.93 -7.01
N SER A 17 -9.67 -10.04 -6.02
CA SER A 17 -10.74 -9.97 -5.02
C SER A 17 -12.06 -9.47 -5.56
N GLN A 18 -12.04 -8.71 -6.66
CA GLN A 18 -13.22 -8.06 -7.27
C GLN A 18 -13.95 -7.10 -6.32
N GLU A 19 -13.30 -6.68 -5.25
CA GLU A 19 -13.88 -5.76 -4.26
C GLU A 19 -13.50 -4.29 -4.52
N TYR A 20 -12.59 -4.04 -5.48
CA TYR A 20 -12.02 -2.72 -5.74
C TYR A 20 -12.19 -2.36 -7.21
N PRO A 21 -13.26 -1.63 -7.57
CA PRO A 21 -13.50 -1.23 -8.97
C PRO A 21 -12.45 -0.26 -9.53
N LEU A 22 -11.79 0.51 -8.67
CA LEU A 22 -10.74 1.43 -9.08
C LEU A 22 -9.49 1.18 -8.27
N VAL A 23 -8.38 0.91 -8.95
CA VAL A 23 -7.06 0.69 -8.33
C VAL A 23 -6.01 1.43 -9.14
N LYS A 24 -5.16 2.22 -8.47
CA LYS A 24 -4.09 2.96 -9.11
C LYS A 24 -2.81 2.85 -8.29
N ILE A 25 -1.72 2.50 -8.95
CA ILE A 25 -0.38 2.63 -8.37
C ILE A 25 -0.03 4.11 -8.38
N VAL A 26 0.25 4.67 -7.21
CA VAL A 26 0.57 6.09 -7.06
C VAL A 26 2.03 6.33 -6.68
N GLU A 27 2.80 5.27 -6.45
CA GLU A 27 4.25 5.40 -6.36
C GLU A 27 4.85 5.49 -7.77
N ARG A 28 5.88 6.31 -7.92
CA ARG A 28 6.53 6.47 -9.21
C ARG A 28 8.00 6.76 -9.02
N TRP A 29 8.79 6.40 -10.03
CA TRP A 29 10.20 6.75 -10.09
C TRP A 29 10.35 8.21 -10.53
N ASN A 30 11.08 9.00 -9.75
CA ASN A 30 11.46 10.35 -10.16
C ASN A 30 12.89 10.27 -10.71
N SER A 31 13.02 10.29 -12.04
CA SER A 31 14.31 10.14 -12.70
C SER A 31 15.23 11.33 -12.45
N PHE A 32 14.69 12.50 -12.21
CA PHE A 32 15.45 13.70 -11.93
C PHE A 32 16.14 13.65 -10.57
N ALA A 33 15.38 13.28 -9.54
CA ALA A 33 15.89 13.14 -8.18
C ALA A 33 16.47 11.74 -7.90
N ARG A 34 16.30 10.79 -8.81
CA ARG A 34 16.72 9.38 -8.68
C ARG A 34 16.18 8.72 -7.44
N ILE A 35 14.92 9.03 -7.08
CA ILE A 35 14.22 8.43 -5.94
C ILE A 35 12.85 7.95 -6.38
N ARG A 36 12.34 6.99 -5.64
CA ARG A 36 10.95 6.55 -5.76
C ARG A 36 10.09 7.43 -4.88
N GLN A 37 9.04 8.00 -5.46
CA GLN A 37 8.09 8.86 -4.74
C GLN A 37 6.78 8.14 -4.58
N ASP A 38 6.22 8.21 -3.39
CA ASP A 38 4.89 7.72 -3.07
C ASP A 38 3.92 8.90 -2.92
N LEU A 39 2.65 8.60 -2.65
CA LEU A 39 1.64 9.60 -2.34
C LEU A 39 1.38 9.59 -0.84
N TRP A 40 1.92 10.58 -0.12
CA TRP A 40 1.72 10.73 1.33
C TRP A 40 2.04 9.46 2.13
N ASN A 41 3.11 8.75 1.73
CA ASN A 41 3.58 7.47 2.26
C ASN A 41 2.78 6.24 1.82
N PHE A 42 1.95 6.36 0.77
CA PHE A 42 1.18 5.23 0.24
C PHE A 42 1.53 4.95 -1.22
N ASP A 43 1.51 3.68 -1.59
CA ASP A 43 1.94 3.19 -2.90
C ASP A 43 0.78 2.94 -3.85
N ILE A 44 -0.39 2.58 -3.30
CA ILE A 44 -1.59 2.26 -4.05
C ILE A 44 -2.77 3.03 -3.47
N LEU A 45 -3.59 3.57 -4.36
CA LEU A 45 -4.85 4.20 -4.00
C LEU A 45 -5.96 3.44 -4.70
N CYS A 46 -7.02 3.09 -3.97
CA CYS A 46 -8.15 2.39 -4.55
C CYS A 46 -9.47 2.83 -3.95
N ILE A 47 -10.54 2.54 -4.69
CA ILE A 47 -11.91 2.74 -4.22
C ILE A 47 -12.55 1.37 -4.15
N ASP A 48 -13.14 1.03 -2.99
CA ASP A 48 -13.81 -0.25 -2.83
C ASP A 48 -15.26 -0.19 -3.33
N ASN A 49 -15.96 -1.33 -3.30
CA ASN A 49 -17.35 -1.42 -3.76
C ASN A 49 -18.34 -0.62 -2.91
N LYS A 50 -17.92 -0.20 -1.74
CA LYS A 50 -18.76 0.61 -0.82
C LYS A 50 -18.49 2.10 -0.93
N GLY A 51 -17.59 2.50 -1.84
CA GLY A 51 -17.22 3.90 -2.05
C GLY A 51 -16.17 4.43 -1.10
N ASN A 52 -15.49 3.55 -0.35
CA ASN A 52 -14.42 3.98 0.54
C ASN A 52 -13.13 4.20 -0.25
N THR A 53 -12.41 5.26 0.09
CA THR A 53 -11.07 5.51 -0.43
C THR A 53 -10.07 4.76 0.46
N VAL A 54 -9.29 3.87 -0.16
CA VAL A 54 -8.34 3.01 0.54
C VAL A 54 -6.94 3.29 0.02
N ALA A 55 -6.05 3.67 0.93
CA ALA A 55 -4.64 3.91 0.63
C ALA A 55 -3.81 2.78 1.25
N ILE A 56 -2.90 2.20 0.49
CA ILE A 56 -2.12 1.04 0.92
C ILE A 56 -0.63 1.34 0.80
N GLN A 57 0.09 1.23 1.91
CA GLN A 57 1.55 1.18 1.92
C GLN A 57 1.96 -0.29 1.82
N VAL A 58 2.74 -0.62 0.80
CA VAL A 58 3.18 -1.99 0.54
C VAL A 58 4.64 -2.15 0.91
N THR A 59 4.97 -3.21 1.61
CA THR A 59 6.33 -3.49 2.05
C THR A 59 6.53 -4.99 2.29
N SER A 60 7.66 -5.38 2.83
CA SER A 60 7.86 -6.72 3.39
C SER A 60 7.32 -6.77 4.81
N LYS A 61 6.93 -7.96 5.27
CA LYS A 61 6.45 -8.13 6.64
C LYS A 61 7.47 -7.65 7.68
N SER A 62 8.75 -7.88 7.42
CA SER A 62 9.82 -7.46 8.34
C SER A 62 9.94 -5.94 8.47
N ASN A 63 9.48 -5.17 7.48
CA ASN A 63 9.56 -3.71 7.50
C ASN A 63 8.25 -3.04 7.91
N MET A 64 7.19 -3.79 8.19
CA MET A 64 5.87 -3.20 8.49
C MET A 64 5.91 -2.23 9.65
N LYS A 65 6.58 -2.61 10.73
CA LYS A 65 6.66 -1.79 11.94
C LYS A 65 7.29 -0.43 11.65
N ALA A 66 8.40 -0.41 10.91
CA ALA A 66 9.08 0.81 10.53
C ALA A 66 8.22 1.69 9.63
N ARG A 67 7.48 1.07 8.71
CA ARG A 67 6.57 1.81 7.83
C ARG A 67 5.40 2.42 8.59
N ILE A 68 4.82 1.68 9.54
CA ILE A 68 3.74 2.19 10.38
C ILE A 68 4.24 3.39 11.19
N HIS A 69 5.42 3.31 11.79
CA HIS A 69 6.02 4.44 12.50
C HIS A 69 6.18 5.67 11.59
N LYS A 70 6.68 5.48 10.39
CA LYS A 70 6.85 6.55 9.42
C LYS A 70 5.51 7.23 9.09
N ILE A 71 4.46 6.45 8.90
CA ILE A 71 3.12 6.97 8.60
C ILE A 71 2.56 7.71 9.80
N GLU A 72 2.68 7.14 11.01
CA GLU A 72 2.18 7.76 12.23
C GLU A 72 2.88 9.10 12.51
N ASP A 73 4.15 9.23 12.18
CA ASP A 73 4.93 10.45 12.37
C ASP A 73 4.73 11.48 11.25
N SER A 74 4.02 11.11 10.19
CA SER A 74 3.83 11.98 9.02
C SER A 74 2.78 13.06 9.28
N GLU A 75 3.07 14.28 8.83
CA GLU A 75 2.13 15.39 8.90
C GLU A 75 0.88 15.18 8.02
N TYR A 76 0.93 14.27 7.05
CA TYR A 76 -0.18 14.01 6.14
C TYR A 76 -1.26 13.13 6.74
N THR A 77 -0.90 12.23 7.65
CA THR A 77 -1.74 11.13 8.09
C THR A 77 -3.05 11.59 8.73
N GLN A 78 -2.99 12.61 9.59
CA GLN A 78 -4.21 13.11 10.24
C GLN A 78 -5.20 13.69 9.24
N HIS A 79 -4.71 14.35 8.19
CA HIS A 79 -5.58 14.88 7.13
C HIS A 79 -6.30 13.76 6.38
N LEU A 80 -5.61 12.64 6.15
CA LEU A 80 -6.22 11.49 5.49
C LEU A 80 -7.27 10.83 6.38
N ARG A 81 -7.00 10.75 7.67
CA ARG A 81 -7.96 10.23 8.65
C ARG A 81 -9.19 11.14 8.75
N ASP A 82 -8.98 12.46 8.75
CA ASP A 82 -10.07 13.43 8.78
C ASP A 82 -10.94 13.35 7.52
N ALA A 83 -10.34 12.96 6.40
CA ALA A 83 -11.06 12.73 5.15
C ALA A 83 -11.73 11.35 5.09
N ASN A 84 -11.68 10.58 6.17
CA ASN A 84 -12.26 9.23 6.29
C ASN A 84 -11.65 8.21 5.31
N TRP A 85 -10.39 8.37 4.97
CA TRP A 85 -9.69 7.36 4.19
C TRP A 85 -9.39 6.13 5.05
N THR A 86 -9.50 4.97 4.45
CA THR A 86 -9.00 3.73 5.05
C THR A 86 -7.50 3.64 4.74
N LEU A 87 -6.70 3.47 5.79
CA LEU A 87 -5.24 3.43 5.66
C LEU A 87 -4.75 2.03 6.04
N LEU A 88 -4.09 1.36 5.10
CA LEU A 88 -3.62 -0.01 5.29
C LEU A 88 -2.12 -0.11 5.06
N VAL A 89 -1.48 -0.99 5.81
CA VAL A 89 -0.10 -1.41 5.55
C VAL A 89 -0.13 -2.91 5.23
N GLU A 90 0.37 -3.27 4.06
CA GLU A 90 0.41 -4.66 3.62
C GLU A 90 1.86 -5.13 3.51
N GLY A 91 2.22 -6.13 4.32
CA GLY A 91 3.56 -6.69 4.37
C GLY A 91 3.59 -8.10 3.81
N TRP A 92 4.40 -8.31 2.76
CA TRP A 92 4.53 -9.60 2.11
C TRP A 92 5.63 -10.44 2.73
N TYR A 93 5.39 -11.74 2.82
CA TYR A 93 6.36 -12.72 3.30
C TYR A 93 6.17 -14.04 2.58
N LYS A 94 7.22 -14.84 2.59
CA LYS A 94 7.18 -16.15 1.96
C LYS A 94 6.95 -17.21 3.02
N ASP A 95 5.91 -18.03 2.83
CA ASP A 95 5.59 -19.16 3.68
C ASP A 95 5.78 -20.43 2.85
N GLY A 96 6.92 -21.11 3.03
CA GLY A 96 7.30 -22.20 2.15
C GLY A 96 7.50 -21.71 0.73
N HIS A 97 6.66 -22.20 -0.21
CA HIS A 97 6.69 -21.80 -1.61
C HIS A 97 5.64 -20.75 -1.97
N ARG A 98 4.85 -20.30 -0.98
CA ARG A 98 3.74 -19.39 -1.23
C ARG A 98 4.05 -18.00 -0.68
N TRP A 99 3.65 -16.99 -1.44
CA TRP A 99 3.65 -15.63 -0.96
C TRP A 99 2.33 -15.33 -0.26
N LYS A 100 2.44 -14.78 0.95
CA LYS A 100 1.30 -14.34 1.77
C LYS A 100 1.52 -12.92 2.22
N SER A 101 0.47 -12.25 2.64
CA SER A 101 0.60 -10.91 3.21
C SER A 101 -0.13 -10.80 4.53
N GLU A 102 0.40 -9.94 5.38
CA GLU A 102 -0.27 -9.46 6.58
C GLU A 102 -0.75 -8.04 6.30
N ILE A 103 -1.99 -7.73 6.65
CA ILE A 103 -2.57 -6.40 6.44
C ILE A 103 -2.94 -5.83 7.80
N ILE A 104 -2.45 -4.63 8.09
CA ILE A 104 -2.76 -3.90 9.31
C ILE A 104 -3.51 -2.63 8.94
N ASP A 105 -4.70 -2.45 9.51
CA ASP A 105 -5.49 -1.23 9.34
C ASP A 105 -5.05 -0.21 10.39
N ILE A 106 -4.57 0.93 9.90
CA ILE A 106 -4.11 2.04 10.75
C ILE A 106 -4.96 3.30 10.58
N SER A 107 -6.17 3.13 10.07
CA SER A 107 -7.10 4.25 9.82
C SER A 107 -7.36 5.13 11.03
#